data_b53263ea16b6f73ebe051e8bc4e2736d
#
_entry.id   b53263ea16b6f73ebe051e8bc4e2736d
#
_cell.length_a   1.000
_cell.length_b   1.000
_cell.length_c   1.000
_cell.angle_alpha   90.00
_cell.angle_beta   90.00
_cell.angle_gamma   90.00
#
_symmetry.space_group_name_H-M   'P 1'
#
loop_
_entity.id
_entity.type
_entity.pdbx_description
1 polymer ?
#
loop_
_entity_poly.entity_id
_entity_poly.type
_entity_poly.pdbx_seq_one_letter_code
_entity_poly.pdbx_strand_id
1 'polypeptide(L)'
;MKGASSTVWFDRYKISNDCPEHIESIDSMCQRLTDLINDEIKSGIAKNRILVGGFSMGGGMAMHLAYRFHQDLAGVFALSSFLNKDSAVYQALKRNESVLPELFQCHGTADELVLCSWGEETNKMLKSLGVSTSLHTFPDLNHELSRTEIEKLKTWIVKKLPVEAANTNE
;
A
#
# COMPACT_ATOMS: atom_id res chain seq x y z
N MET A 1 11.85 3.12 21.63
CA MET A 1 12.62 2.07 22.31
C MET A 1 14.07 2.21 21.88
N LYS A 2 14.95 2.68 22.75
CA LYS A 2 16.38 2.75 22.46
C LYS A 2 16.99 1.35 22.60
N GLY A 3 17.54 0.81 21.51
CA GLY A 3 18.39 -0.36 21.51
C GLY A 3 17.76 -1.74 21.38
N ALA A 4 16.46 -1.86 21.10
CA ALA A 4 15.83 -3.15 20.79
C ALA A 4 15.91 -3.45 19.30
N SER A 5 16.42 -4.64 18.95
CA SER A 5 16.33 -5.15 17.56
C SER A 5 14.91 -5.61 17.29
N SER A 6 14.36 -5.22 16.13
CA SER A 6 13.00 -5.58 15.70
C SER A 6 12.99 -5.92 14.22
N THR A 7 12.14 -6.85 13.82
CA THR A 7 11.91 -7.14 12.41
C THR A 7 10.98 -6.09 11.83
N VAL A 8 11.44 -5.37 10.81
CA VAL A 8 10.72 -4.28 10.16
C VAL A 8 10.87 -4.37 8.64
N TRP A 9 9.93 -3.76 7.90
CA TRP A 9 10.03 -3.67 6.44
C TRP A 9 11.07 -2.64 6.00
N PHE A 10 11.16 -1.53 6.73
CA PHE A 10 12.14 -0.46 6.52
C PHE A 10 12.35 0.31 7.82
N ASP A 11 13.40 1.11 7.89
CA ASP A 11 13.69 1.90 9.06
C ASP A 11 12.89 3.20 9.09
N ARG A 12 12.55 3.65 10.30
CA ARG A 12 11.91 4.93 10.57
C ARG A 12 12.66 5.67 11.66
N TYR A 13 12.78 6.98 11.51
CA TYR A 13 13.30 7.83 12.58
C TYR A 13 12.32 7.93 13.75
N LYS A 14 11.03 7.96 13.41
CA LYS A 14 9.94 8.01 14.39
C LYS A 14 8.62 7.63 13.71
N ILE A 15 7.63 7.18 14.48
CA ILE A 15 6.26 6.95 13.99
C ILE A 15 5.53 8.28 14.01
N SER A 16 5.64 9.03 12.93
CA SER A 16 4.98 10.31 12.70
C SER A 16 4.98 10.64 11.23
N ASN A 17 3.96 11.33 10.75
CA ASN A 17 3.85 11.73 9.36
C ASN A 17 4.66 12.98 9.00
N ASP A 18 5.23 13.68 10.00
CA ASP A 18 6.01 14.91 9.83
C ASP A 18 7.52 14.72 9.85
N CYS A 19 8.02 13.49 10.02
CA CYS A 19 9.45 13.21 9.95
C CYS A 19 9.87 12.76 8.54
N PRO A 20 11.16 12.91 8.19
CA PRO A 20 11.68 12.40 6.92
C PRO A 20 11.54 10.89 6.80
N GLU A 21 11.41 10.41 5.58
CA GLU A 21 11.49 8.98 5.26
C GLU A 21 12.96 8.51 5.26
N HIS A 22 13.20 7.29 5.73
CA HIS A 22 14.50 6.62 5.60
C HIS A 22 14.59 5.95 4.22
N ILE A 23 14.84 6.75 3.18
CA ILE A 23 14.77 6.34 1.76
C ILE A 23 15.68 5.17 1.44
N GLU A 24 16.87 5.12 2.00
CA GLU A 24 17.83 4.05 1.74
C GLU A 24 17.26 2.66 2.11
N SER A 25 16.65 2.53 3.29
CA SER A 25 16.06 1.26 3.72
C SER A 25 14.77 0.93 2.93
N ILE A 26 13.98 1.94 2.58
CA ILE A 26 12.79 1.76 1.74
C ILE A 26 13.20 1.27 0.36
N ASP A 27 14.15 1.88 -0.28
CA ASP A 27 14.62 1.52 -1.62
C ASP A 27 15.28 0.13 -1.64
N SER A 28 16.04 -0.21 -0.62
CA SER A 28 16.62 -1.54 -0.45
C SER A 28 15.54 -2.62 -0.36
N MET A 29 14.46 -2.37 0.39
CA MET A 29 13.34 -3.30 0.49
C MET A 29 12.54 -3.37 -0.81
N CYS A 30 12.33 -2.24 -1.49
CA CYS A 30 11.68 -2.22 -2.80
C CYS A 30 12.44 -3.09 -3.81
N GLN A 31 13.76 -3.10 -3.79
CA GLN A 31 14.57 -3.96 -4.65
C GLN A 31 14.32 -5.43 -4.38
N ARG A 32 14.28 -5.84 -3.11
CA ARG A 32 13.98 -7.23 -2.71
C ARG A 32 12.58 -7.66 -3.13
N LEU A 33 11.59 -6.81 -2.94
CA LEU A 33 10.20 -7.09 -3.31
C LEU A 33 10.03 -7.09 -4.84
N THR A 34 10.79 -6.30 -5.58
CA THR A 34 10.86 -6.34 -7.04
C THR A 34 11.34 -7.70 -7.53
N ASP A 35 12.34 -8.28 -6.88
CA ASP A 35 12.82 -9.63 -7.21
C ASP A 35 11.71 -10.68 -7.04
N LEU A 36 10.90 -10.58 -5.99
CA LEU A 36 9.72 -11.46 -5.79
C LEU A 36 8.67 -11.27 -6.89
N ILE A 37 8.37 -10.04 -7.27
CA ILE A 37 7.45 -9.76 -8.38
C ILE A 37 7.97 -10.37 -9.68
N ASN A 38 9.25 -10.20 -9.96
CA ASN A 38 9.87 -10.78 -11.15
C ASN A 38 9.84 -12.30 -11.17
N ASP A 39 9.99 -12.95 -10.02
CA ASP A 39 9.87 -14.41 -9.89
C ASP A 39 8.45 -14.88 -10.21
N GLU A 40 7.42 -14.18 -9.77
CA GLU A 40 6.02 -14.46 -10.10
C GLU A 40 5.76 -14.29 -11.61
N ILE A 41 6.29 -13.24 -12.22
CA ILE A 41 6.17 -13.01 -13.67
C ILE A 41 6.84 -14.14 -14.46
N LYS A 42 8.03 -14.57 -14.04
CA LYS A 42 8.76 -15.71 -14.66
C LYS A 42 8.00 -17.02 -14.53
N SER A 43 7.22 -17.18 -13.47
CA SER A 43 6.36 -18.36 -13.27
C SER A 43 5.08 -18.34 -14.11
N GLY A 44 4.83 -17.28 -14.87
CA GLY A 44 3.72 -17.16 -15.80
C GLY A 44 2.57 -16.27 -15.32
N ILE A 45 2.71 -15.55 -14.19
CA ILE A 45 1.69 -14.62 -13.70
C ILE A 45 1.90 -13.26 -14.39
N ALA A 46 0.85 -12.75 -15.03
CA ALA A 46 0.89 -11.42 -15.61
C ALA A 46 0.97 -10.35 -14.51
N LYS A 47 1.79 -9.32 -14.70
CA LYS A 47 2.02 -8.27 -13.71
C LYS A 47 0.73 -7.53 -13.32
N ASN A 48 -0.19 -7.33 -14.28
CA ASN A 48 -1.51 -6.75 -14.03
C ASN A 48 -2.49 -7.68 -13.29
N ARG A 49 -2.04 -8.85 -12.87
CA ARG A 49 -2.74 -9.78 -11.99
C ARG A 49 -2.06 -9.93 -10.63
N ILE A 50 -1.20 -9.00 -10.27
CA ILE A 50 -0.52 -8.96 -8.97
C ILE A 50 -1.03 -7.76 -8.19
N LEU A 51 -1.49 -7.99 -6.97
CA LEU A 51 -1.79 -6.98 -5.97
C LEU A 51 -0.67 -6.91 -4.94
N VAL A 52 -0.40 -5.73 -4.44
CA VAL A 52 0.48 -5.53 -3.29
C VAL A 52 -0.27 -4.81 -2.19
N GLY A 53 0.05 -5.12 -0.97
CA GLY A 53 -0.60 -4.47 0.15
C GLY A 53 -0.04 -4.90 1.49
N GLY A 54 -0.50 -4.24 2.54
CA GLY A 54 -0.07 -4.57 3.89
C GLY A 54 -0.77 -3.77 4.97
N PHE A 55 -0.48 -4.17 6.19
CA PHE A 55 -0.91 -3.54 7.42
C PHE A 55 0.19 -2.65 7.97
N SER A 56 -0.17 -1.47 8.46
CA SER A 56 0.74 -0.53 9.11
C SER A 56 1.95 -0.19 8.22
N MET A 57 3.17 -0.48 8.64
CA MET A 57 4.39 -0.29 7.86
C MET A 57 4.36 -1.05 6.52
N GLY A 58 3.74 -2.23 6.48
CA GLY A 58 3.56 -3.03 5.26
C GLY A 58 2.72 -2.31 4.20
N GLY A 59 1.71 -1.55 4.60
CA GLY A 59 0.92 -0.71 3.69
C GLY A 59 1.74 0.45 3.11
N GLY A 60 2.55 1.11 3.92
CA GLY A 60 3.49 2.13 3.48
C GLY A 60 4.50 1.57 2.47
N MET A 61 5.03 0.39 2.75
CA MET A 61 5.94 -0.32 1.85
C MET A 61 5.29 -0.64 0.51
N ALA A 62 4.05 -1.14 0.53
CA ALA A 62 3.28 -1.46 -0.68
C ALA A 62 3.04 -0.21 -1.55
N MET A 63 2.72 0.93 -0.95
CA MET A 63 2.54 2.19 -1.66
C MET A 63 3.84 2.68 -2.33
N HIS A 64 4.97 2.60 -1.63
CA HIS A 64 6.27 2.90 -2.24
C HIS A 64 6.59 1.97 -3.40
N LEU A 65 6.42 0.67 -3.22
CA LEU A 65 6.71 -0.34 -4.23
C LEU A 65 5.90 -0.12 -5.51
N ALA A 66 4.59 0.07 -5.39
CA ALA A 66 3.70 0.23 -6.52
C ALA A 66 3.87 1.58 -7.21
N TYR A 67 3.72 2.68 -6.47
CA TYR A 67 3.65 4.02 -7.08
C TYR A 67 4.98 4.58 -7.53
N ARG A 68 6.09 4.08 -6.99
CA ARG A 68 7.43 4.50 -7.42
C ARG A 68 8.06 3.57 -8.45
N PHE A 69 7.75 2.27 -8.44
CA PHE A 69 8.49 1.28 -9.23
C PHE A 69 7.63 0.35 -10.09
N HIS A 70 6.36 0.13 -9.76
CA HIS A 70 5.50 -0.86 -10.41
C HIS A 70 4.08 -0.35 -10.63
N GLN A 71 3.95 0.70 -11.45
CA GLN A 71 2.66 1.37 -11.69
C GLN A 71 1.68 0.57 -12.57
N ASP A 72 2.07 -0.58 -13.05
CA ASP A 72 1.29 -1.53 -13.85
C ASP A 72 0.74 -2.73 -13.05
N LEU A 73 0.88 -2.72 -11.71
CA LEU A 73 0.22 -3.69 -10.83
C LEU A 73 -1.31 -3.54 -10.86
N ALA A 74 -2.03 -4.61 -10.49
CA ALA A 74 -3.49 -4.64 -10.49
C ALA A 74 -4.12 -3.69 -9.47
N GLY A 75 -3.45 -3.46 -8.35
CA GLY A 75 -3.93 -2.58 -7.29
C GLY A 75 -3.06 -2.63 -6.05
N VAL A 76 -3.36 -1.75 -5.12
CA VAL A 76 -2.67 -1.59 -3.84
C VAL A 76 -3.69 -1.53 -2.71
N PHE A 77 -3.44 -2.20 -1.60
CA PHE A 77 -4.19 -1.97 -0.38
C PHE A 77 -3.29 -1.59 0.79
N ALA A 78 -3.76 -0.70 1.63
CA ALA A 78 -3.06 -0.21 2.80
C ALA A 78 -4.01 -0.13 4.00
N LEU A 79 -3.74 -0.92 5.02
CA LEU A 79 -4.56 -1.05 6.22
C LEU A 79 -3.83 -0.41 7.39
N SER A 80 -4.48 0.54 8.08
CA SER A 80 -3.90 1.25 9.23
C SER A 80 -2.51 1.84 8.92
N SER A 81 -2.40 2.49 7.78
CA SER A 81 -1.13 2.94 7.20
C SER A 81 -1.17 4.40 6.76
N PHE A 82 -0.01 4.96 6.49
CA PHE A 82 0.17 6.33 6.05
C PHE A 82 1.46 6.51 5.26
N LEU A 83 1.54 7.62 4.55
CA LEU A 83 2.78 8.15 3.98
C LEU A 83 3.18 9.43 4.72
N ASN A 84 4.49 9.65 4.85
CA ASN A 84 5.01 10.90 5.40
C ASN A 84 4.65 12.09 4.50
N LYS A 85 4.54 13.30 5.05
CA LYS A 85 4.07 14.50 4.33
C LYS A 85 4.86 14.82 3.07
N ASP A 86 6.16 14.63 3.10
CA ASP A 86 7.06 14.85 1.96
C ASP A 86 7.51 13.53 1.32
N SER A 87 6.63 12.53 1.29
CA SER A 87 6.96 11.21 0.79
C SER A 87 7.51 11.23 -0.63
N ALA A 88 8.53 10.38 -0.87
CA ALA A 88 9.05 10.12 -2.20
C ALA A 88 7.98 9.58 -3.18
N VAL A 89 6.91 8.96 -2.68
CA VAL A 89 5.75 8.56 -3.47
C VAL A 89 5.10 9.76 -4.13
N TYR A 90 4.85 10.82 -3.38
CA TYR A 90 4.23 12.04 -3.92
C TYR A 90 5.11 12.71 -4.97
N GLN A 91 6.43 12.72 -4.76
CA GLN A 91 7.37 13.28 -5.74
C GLN A 91 7.39 12.48 -7.05
N ALA A 92 7.33 11.15 -6.97
CA ALA A 92 7.26 10.29 -8.13
C ALA A 92 5.98 10.53 -8.95
N LEU A 93 4.85 10.75 -8.29
CA LEU A 93 3.55 10.92 -8.96
C LEU A 93 3.35 12.30 -9.58
N LYS A 94 4.05 13.34 -9.13
CA LYS A 94 3.96 14.69 -9.71
C LYS A 94 4.32 14.75 -11.20
N ARG A 95 5.09 13.79 -11.70
CA ARG A 95 5.58 13.71 -13.08
C ARG A 95 4.96 12.57 -13.87
N ASN A 96 3.95 11.92 -13.30
CA ASN A 96 3.37 10.73 -13.90
C ASN A 96 2.21 11.08 -14.83
N GLU A 97 2.21 10.51 -16.04
CA GLU A 97 1.15 10.65 -17.04
C GLU A 97 0.40 9.32 -17.28
N SER A 98 0.79 8.24 -16.62
CA SER A 98 0.20 6.92 -16.81
C SER A 98 -0.98 6.66 -15.87
N VAL A 99 -1.81 5.68 -16.22
CA VAL A 99 -2.86 5.15 -15.34
C VAL A 99 -2.20 4.45 -14.15
N LEU A 100 -2.64 4.80 -12.94
CA LEU A 100 -2.09 4.31 -11.69
C LEU A 100 -2.93 3.18 -11.11
N PRO A 101 -2.34 2.22 -10.39
CA PRO A 101 -3.10 1.20 -9.68
C PRO A 101 -4.00 1.83 -8.62
N GLU A 102 -5.24 1.31 -8.52
CA GLU A 102 -6.21 1.75 -7.51
C GLU A 102 -5.70 1.46 -6.11
N LEU A 103 -5.95 2.38 -5.19
CA LEU A 103 -5.66 2.22 -3.77
C LEU A 103 -6.93 1.95 -2.97
N PHE A 104 -6.93 0.86 -2.22
CA PHE A 104 -7.92 0.54 -1.21
C PHE A 104 -7.33 0.74 0.19
N GLN A 105 -7.92 1.63 0.99
CA GLN A 105 -7.48 1.89 2.35
C GLN A 105 -8.56 1.57 3.37
N CYS A 106 -8.13 1.06 4.51
CA CYS A 106 -8.93 0.94 5.73
C CYS A 106 -8.19 1.54 6.92
N HIS A 107 -8.93 2.17 7.84
CA HIS A 107 -8.35 2.76 9.03
C HIS A 107 -9.34 2.82 10.18
N GLY A 108 -8.89 2.45 11.37
CA GLY A 108 -9.68 2.59 12.59
C GLY A 108 -9.69 4.03 13.11
N THR A 109 -10.85 4.55 13.48
CA THR A 109 -10.96 5.93 13.97
C THR A 109 -10.34 6.13 15.36
N ALA A 110 -10.17 5.05 16.12
CA ALA A 110 -9.56 5.04 17.45
C ALA A 110 -8.07 4.65 17.45
N ASP A 111 -7.44 4.58 16.28
CA ASP A 111 -6.02 4.22 16.17
C ASP A 111 -5.14 5.27 16.84
N GLU A 112 -4.48 4.87 17.94
CA GLU A 112 -3.62 5.73 18.74
C GLU A 112 -2.16 5.70 18.30
N LEU A 113 -1.76 4.71 17.51
CA LEU A 113 -0.38 4.55 17.03
C LEU A 113 -0.17 5.24 15.68
N VAL A 114 -1.03 4.94 14.73
CA VAL A 114 -1.10 5.59 13.41
C VAL A 114 -2.43 6.32 13.33
N LEU A 115 -2.41 7.62 13.51
CA LEU A 115 -3.64 8.40 13.58
C LEU A 115 -4.46 8.26 12.29
N CYS A 116 -5.77 8.12 12.42
CA CYS A 116 -6.68 8.04 11.27
C CYS A 116 -6.53 9.24 10.33
N SER A 117 -6.30 10.42 10.89
CA SER A 117 -6.03 11.64 10.12
C SER A 117 -4.82 11.54 9.20
N TRP A 118 -3.80 10.78 9.56
CA TRP A 118 -2.65 10.54 8.68
C TRP A 118 -3.01 9.67 7.48
N GLY A 119 -3.86 8.67 7.68
CA GLY A 119 -4.40 7.85 6.60
C GLY A 119 -5.30 8.64 5.66
N GLU A 120 -6.14 9.52 6.21
CA GLU A 120 -7.01 10.44 5.45
C GLU A 120 -6.19 11.42 4.61
N GLU A 121 -5.15 12.00 5.20
CA GLU A 121 -4.23 12.91 4.49
C GLU A 121 -3.51 12.19 3.33
N THR A 122 -3.04 10.97 3.56
CA THR A 122 -2.43 10.13 2.52
C THR A 122 -3.40 9.88 1.37
N ASN A 123 -4.64 9.49 1.67
CA ASN A 123 -5.69 9.27 0.68
C ASN A 123 -5.96 10.53 -0.16
N LYS A 124 -6.14 11.67 0.51
CA LYS A 124 -6.40 12.96 -0.12
C LYS A 124 -5.25 13.38 -1.05
N MET A 125 -4.01 13.22 -0.62
CA MET A 125 -2.83 13.55 -1.41
C MET A 125 -2.72 12.67 -2.64
N LEU A 126 -2.86 11.36 -2.50
CA LEU A 126 -2.80 10.42 -3.63
C LEU A 126 -3.93 10.66 -4.62
N LYS A 127 -5.13 10.93 -4.13
CA LYS A 127 -6.27 11.31 -4.98
C LYS A 127 -5.98 12.58 -5.79
N SER A 128 -5.38 13.59 -5.18
CA SER A 128 -5.00 14.84 -5.87
C SER A 128 -3.92 14.64 -6.94
N LEU A 129 -3.14 13.56 -6.84
CA LEU A 129 -2.09 13.18 -7.78
C LEU A 129 -2.56 12.16 -8.84
N GLY A 130 -3.87 11.91 -8.92
CA GLY A 130 -4.46 11.08 -9.97
C GLY A 130 -4.68 9.61 -9.62
N VAL A 131 -4.45 9.20 -8.37
CA VAL A 131 -4.75 7.83 -7.92
C VAL A 131 -6.26 7.70 -7.67
N SER A 132 -6.87 6.66 -8.21
CA SER A 132 -8.23 6.25 -7.81
C SER A 132 -8.18 5.62 -6.44
N THR A 133 -8.79 6.27 -5.45
CA THR A 133 -8.69 5.87 -4.05
C THR A 133 -10.05 5.60 -3.42
N SER A 134 -10.09 4.64 -2.50
CA SER A 134 -11.18 4.49 -1.54
C SER A 134 -10.62 4.40 -0.13
N LEU A 135 -11.32 5.01 0.83
CA LEU A 135 -10.96 4.97 2.24
C LEU A 135 -12.20 4.55 3.05
N HIS A 136 -12.05 3.46 3.78
CA HIS A 136 -13.06 2.95 4.70
C HIS A 136 -12.58 3.14 6.14
N THR A 137 -13.34 3.90 6.92
CA THR A 137 -13.07 4.11 8.34
C THR A 137 -13.96 3.22 9.20
N PHE A 138 -13.41 2.76 10.33
CA PHE A 138 -14.09 1.85 11.25
C PHE A 138 -14.16 2.49 12.62
N PRO A 139 -15.38 2.84 13.10
CA PRO A 139 -15.57 3.45 14.42
C PRO A 139 -14.98 2.56 15.53
N ASP A 140 -14.33 3.20 16.51
CA ASP A 140 -13.79 2.56 17.72
C ASP A 140 -12.70 1.49 17.47
N LEU A 141 -12.29 1.26 16.25
CA LEU A 141 -11.19 0.35 15.92
C LEU A 141 -9.86 1.06 16.15
N ASN A 142 -9.00 0.41 16.96
CA ASN A 142 -7.63 0.86 17.21
C ASN A 142 -6.66 0.34 16.13
N HIS A 143 -5.36 0.30 16.43
CA HIS A 143 -4.31 -0.19 15.52
C HIS A 143 -4.34 -1.73 15.42
N GLU A 144 -5.39 -2.26 14.80
CA GLU A 144 -5.68 -3.68 14.66
C GLU A 144 -6.53 -3.95 13.41
N LEU A 145 -6.66 -5.22 13.06
CA LEU A 145 -7.54 -5.67 11.99
C LEU A 145 -8.88 -6.13 12.55
N SER A 146 -9.98 -5.73 11.93
CA SER A 146 -11.32 -6.23 12.23
C SER A 146 -11.79 -7.22 11.16
N ARG A 147 -12.73 -8.08 11.56
CA ARG A 147 -13.35 -9.03 10.62
C ARG A 147 -14.07 -8.30 9.48
N THR A 148 -14.79 -7.24 9.79
CA THR A 148 -15.53 -6.44 8.79
C THR A 148 -14.57 -5.80 7.78
N GLU A 149 -13.43 -5.30 8.25
CA GLU A 149 -12.37 -4.75 7.41
C GLU A 149 -11.82 -5.80 6.43
N ILE A 150 -11.50 -6.98 6.93
CA ILE A 150 -11.00 -8.10 6.12
C ILE A 150 -12.03 -8.57 5.09
N GLU A 151 -13.31 -8.63 5.44
CA GLU A 151 -14.36 -8.97 4.48
C GLU A 151 -14.49 -7.93 3.35
N LYS A 152 -14.38 -6.65 3.66
CA LYS A 152 -14.34 -5.59 2.64
C LYS A 152 -13.13 -5.70 1.74
N LEU A 153 -11.95 -5.95 2.31
CA LEU A 153 -10.72 -6.18 1.56
C LEU A 153 -10.85 -7.39 0.62
N LYS A 154 -11.37 -8.50 1.11
CA LYS A 154 -11.61 -9.71 0.32
C LYS A 154 -12.51 -9.42 -0.88
N THR A 155 -13.61 -8.72 -0.68
CA THR A 155 -14.53 -8.32 -1.77
C THR A 155 -13.80 -7.48 -2.82
N TRP A 156 -12.99 -6.54 -2.41
CA TRP A 156 -12.20 -5.71 -3.32
C TRP A 156 -11.15 -6.52 -4.08
N ILE A 157 -10.44 -7.44 -3.43
CA ILE A 157 -9.45 -8.33 -4.07
C ILE A 157 -10.10 -9.17 -5.17
N VAL A 158 -11.24 -9.80 -4.88
CA VAL A 158 -11.97 -10.62 -5.86
C VAL A 158 -12.40 -9.79 -7.08
N LYS A 159 -12.81 -8.55 -6.86
CA LYS A 159 -13.17 -7.63 -7.94
C LYS A 159 -11.95 -7.24 -8.80
N LYS A 160 -10.79 -7.06 -8.19
CA LYS A 160 -9.55 -6.67 -8.90
C LYS A 160 -8.90 -7.84 -9.64
N LEU A 161 -9.05 -9.05 -9.12
CA LEU A 161 -8.50 -10.27 -9.68
C LEU A 161 -9.63 -11.26 -10.03
N PRO A 162 -10.50 -10.94 -10.99
CA PRO A 162 -11.56 -11.87 -11.39
C PRO A 162 -10.95 -13.16 -11.92
N VAL A 163 -11.66 -14.27 -11.72
CA VAL A 163 -11.27 -15.55 -12.30
C VAL A 163 -11.31 -15.41 -13.83
N GLU A 164 -10.22 -15.79 -14.49
CA GLU A 164 -10.22 -15.86 -15.95
C GLU A 164 -11.26 -16.88 -16.41
N ALA A 165 -12.11 -16.48 -17.33
CA ALA A 165 -13.05 -17.42 -17.95
C ALA A 165 -12.23 -18.55 -18.59
N ALA A 166 -12.49 -19.79 -18.19
CA ALA A 166 -11.89 -20.93 -18.86
C ALA A 166 -12.24 -20.81 -20.35
N ASN A 167 -11.23 -20.71 -21.20
CA ASN A 167 -11.43 -20.80 -22.62
C ASN A 167 -11.97 -22.21 -22.90
N THR A 168 -13.27 -22.36 -22.95
CA THR A 168 -13.93 -23.51 -23.57
C THR A 168 -13.74 -23.36 -25.06
N ASN A 169 -12.58 -23.78 -25.54
CA ASN A 169 -12.42 -24.11 -26.94
C ASN A 169 -13.03 -25.51 -27.11
N GLU A 170 -14.29 -25.55 -27.53
CA GLU A 170 -14.86 -26.68 -28.25
C GLU A 170 -14.47 -26.61 -29.73
#